data_6179e63cf3ac8453f9e29090016d0022
#
_entry.id   6179e63cf3ac8453f9e29090016d0022
#
_cell.length_a   1.000
_cell.length_b   1.000
_cell.length_c   1.000
_cell.angle_alpha   90.00
_cell.angle_beta   90.00
_cell.angle_gamma   90.00
#
_symmetry.space_group_name_H-M   'P 1'
#
loop_
_entity.id
_entity.type
_entity.pdbx_description
1 polymer ?
#
loop_
_entity_poly.entity_id
_entity_poly.type
_entity_poly.pdbx_seq_one_letter_code
_entity_poly.pdbx_strand_id
1 'polypeptide(L)'
;MNTDKEIVERSRSAPATFGELYDRHAPDIYRYAARRAGDFAAEDVMAETFLVAFEGRAGFDGPAEAVRPWLFGIATNLLRRHHRAEARMLRALARNGGRGHSADGLDAVDAKVDADGDRSRIGAALHALAPIEREAILLYAWADLTYDGIATATGVPIGTVRSRINRARRKLRADLGFALFDDMDSDHGRTAPAPHNA
;
A
#
# COMPACT_ATOMS: atom_id res chain seq x y z
N MET A 1 -26.40 7.37 -3.72
CA MET A 1 -24.96 7.72 -3.58
C MET A 1 -24.27 7.10 -4.77
N ASN A 2 -23.52 7.88 -5.58
CA ASN A 2 -22.87 7.34 -6.78
C ASN A 2 -21.79 6.33 -6.40
N THR A 3 -21.69 5.24 -7.15
CA THR A 3 -20.58 4.30 -7.02
C THR A 3 -19.28 4.93 -7.52
N ASP A 4 -18.14 4.44 -7.08
CA ASP A 4 -16.83 4.95 -7.53
C ASP A 4 -16.66 4.81 -9.05
N LYS A 5 -17.20 3.74 -9.63
CA LYS A 5 -17.20 3.54 -11.10
C LYS A 5 -18.00 4.61 -11.82
N GLU A 6 -19.21 4.92 -11.35
CA GLU A 6 -20.04 5.98 -11.93
C GLU A 6 -19.34 7.34 -11.88
N ILE A 7 -18.57 7.61 -10.81
CA ILE A 7 -17.78 8.83 -10.69
C ILE A 7 -16.67 8.84 -11.73
N VAL A 8 -15.92 7.75 -11.91
CA VAL A 8 -14.88 7.63 -12.93
C VAL A 8 -15.48 7.85 -14.33
N GLU A 9 -16.59 7.20 -14.65
CA GLU A 9 -17.26 7.31 -15.95
C GLU A 9 -17.75 8.73 -16.23
N ARG A 10 -18.43 9.36 -15.27
CA ARG A 10 -18.91 10.75 -15.39
C ARG A 10 -17.75 11.75 -15.53
N SER A 11 -16.64 11.50 -14.85
CA SER A 11 -15.47 12.39 -14.90
C SER A 11 -14.82 12.46 -16.27
N ARG A 12 -15.13 11.54 -17.19
CA ARG A 12 -14.66 11.58 -18.58
C ARG A 12 -15.23 12.78 -19.34
N SER A 13 -16.51 13.12 -19.10
CA SER A 13 -17.20 14.25 -19.69
C SER A 13 -17.25 15.49 -18.80
N ALA A 14 -17.26 15.29 -17.47
CA ALA A 14 -17.30 16.34 -16.46
C ALA A 14 -16.11 16.18 -15.49
N PRO A 15 -14.91 16.67 -15.80
CA PRO A 15 -13.67 16.41 -15.05
C PRO A 15 -13.75 16.74 -13.56
N ALA A 16 -14.48 17.79 -13.18
CA ALA A 16 -14.63 18.21 -11.80
C ALA A 16 -15.27 17.12 -10.90
N THR A 17 -16.06 16.21 -11.49
CA THR A 17 -16.70 15.10 -10.75
C THR A 17 -15.66 14.15 -10.12
N PHE A 18 -14.44 14.09 -10.66
CA PHE A 18 -13.37 13.26 -10.10
C PHE A 18 -13.00 13.66 -8.67
N GLY A 19 -13.27 14.90 -8.26
CA GLY A 19 -13.09 15.36 -6.89
C GLY A 19 -13.82 14.51 -5.86
N GLU A 20 -14.98 13.91 -6.22
CA GLU A 20 -15.71 13.01 -5.33
C GLU A 20 -14.89 11.75 -4.95
N LEU A 21 -14.01 11.24 -5.86
CA LEU A 21 -13.09 10.15 -5.55
C LEU A 21 -11.96 10.58 -4.62
N TYR A 22 -11.46 11.80 -4.85
CA TYR A 22 -10.45 12.37 -3.96
C TYR A 22 -10.98 12.47 -2.53
N ASP A 23 -12.15 13.06 -2.34
CA ASP A 23 -12.77 13.23 -1.01
C ASP A 23 -12.98 11.89 -0.29
N ARG A 24 -13.31 10.83 -1.03
CA ARG A 24 -13.54 9.49 -0.46
C ARG A 24 -12.27 8.75 -0.07
N HIS A 25 -11.25 8.83 -0.89
CA HIS A 25 -10.09 7.92 -0.81
C HIS A 25 -8.78 8.59 -0.40
N ALA A 26 -8.68 9.94 -0.47
CA ALA A 26 -7.44 10.63 -0.12
C ALA A 26 -6.96 10.35 1.31
N PRO A 27 -7.82 10.32 2.34
CA PRO A 27 -7.39 10.00 3.70
C PRO A 27 -6.79 8.59 3.82
N ASP A 28 -7.33 7.60 3.08
CA ASP A 28 -6.84 6.23 3.12
C ASP A 28 -5.50 6.10 2.40
N ILE A 29 -5.37 6.72 1.22
CA ILE A 29 -4.12 6.76 0.45
C ILE A 29 -3.04 7.48 1.24
N TYR A 30 -3.35 8.62 1.85
CA TYR A 30 -2.40 9.35 2.71
C TYR A 30 -1.90 8.47 3.85
N ARG A 31 -2.82 7.86 4.64
CA ARG A 31 -2.43 6.98 5.77
C ARG A 31 -1.55 5.82 5.33
N TYR A 32 -1.87 5.21 4.19
CA TYR A 32 -1.08 4.13 3.63
C TYR A 32 0.33 4.61 3.22
N ALA A 33 0.43 5.77 2.58
CA ALA A 33 1.69 6.35 2.17
C ALA A 33 2.54 6.80 3.38
N ALA A 34 1.92 7.46 4.37
CA ALA A 34 2.59 7.94 5.58
C ALA A 34 3.25 6.80 6.38
N ARG A 35 2.54 5.66 6.52
CA ARG A 35 3.10 4.47 7.17
C ARG A 35 4.29 3.85 6.42
N ARG A 36 4.47 4.17 5.14
CA ARG A 36 5.49 3.57 4.27
C ARG A 36 6.66 4.49 3.95
N ALA A 37 6.44 5.78 3.91
CA ALA A 37 7.44 6.76 3.46
C ALA A 37 7.51 8.00 4.37
N GLY A 38 6.78 7.99 5.50
CA GLY A 38 6.68 9.16 6.39
C GLY A 38 5.73 10.24 5.86
N ASP A 39 5.34 11.16 6.76
CA ASP A 39 4.31 12.18 6.48
C ASP A 39 4.73 13.13 5.35
N PHE A 40 6.01 13.49 5.29
CA PHE A 40 6.52 14.42 4.27
C PHE A 40 6.33 13.90 2.85
N ALA A 41 6.62 12.61 2.61
CA ALA A 41 6.45 12.00 1.29
C ALA A 41 4.99 11.59 1.02
N ALA A 42 4.17 11.46 2.06
CA ALA A 42 2.80 10.96 1.92
C ALA A 42 1.89 11.92 1.15
N GLU A 43 2.04 13.22 1.36
CA GLU A 43 1.26 14.25 0.65
C GLU A 43 1.56 14.22 -0.85
N ASP A 44 2.84 14.15 -1.22
CA ASP A 44 3.26 14.07 -2.62
C ASP A 44 2.77 12.79 -3.28
N VAL A 45 2.93 11.65 -2.61
CA VAL A 45 2.45 10.34 -3.12
C VAL A 45 0.94 10.34 -3.28
N MET A 46 0.20 10.90 -2.32
CA MET A 46 -1.26 11.02 -2.43
C MET A 46 -1.66 11.90 -3.60
N ALA A 47 -1.11 13.11 -3.70
CA ALA A 47 -1.42 14.04 -4.79
C ALA A 47 -1.09 13.43 -6.16
N GLU A 48 0.11 12.84 -6.32
CA GLU A 48 0.53 12.18 -7.56
C GLU A 48 -0.36 10.96 -7.87
N THR A 49 -0.84 10.22 -6.86
CA THR A 49 -1.77 9.10 -7.06
C THR A 49 -3.05 9.56 -7.75
N PHE A 50 -3.67 10.64 -7.26
CA PHE A 50 -4.90 11.15 -7.85
C PHE A 50 -4.67 11.82 -9.20
N LEU A 51 -3.53 12.45 -9.42
CA LEU A 51 -3.16 12.99 -10.74
C LEU A 51 -3.03 11.86 -11.77
N VAL A 52 -2.27 10.82 -11.47
CA VAL A 52 -2.10 9.64 -12.36
C VAL A 52 -3.44 8.94 -12.59
N ALA A 53 -4.26 8.80 -11.55
CA ALA A 53 -5.59 8.21 -11.67
C ALA A 53 -6.51 9.09 -12.56
N PHE A 54 -6.47 10.40 -12.39
CA PHE A 54 -7.23 11.35 -13.22
C PHE A 54 -6.82 11.27 -14.68
N GLU A 55 -5.54 11.27 -14.97
CA GLU A 55 -5.01 11.14 -16.33
C GLU A 55 -5.38 9.79 -16.96
N GLY A 56 -5.29 8.70 -16.17
CA GLY A 56 -5.60 7.34 -16.62
C GLY A 56 -7.07 6.95 -16.61
N ARG A 57 -7.99 7.82 -16.12
CA ARG A 57 -9.40 7.47 -15.90
C ARG A 57 -10.16 7.01 -17.14
N ALA A 58 -9.74 7.49 -18.32
CA ALA A 58 -10.37 7.10 -19.58
C ALA A 58 -10.16 5.61 -19.91
N GLY A 59 -9.03 5.03 -19.48
CA GLY A 59 -8.70 3.63 -19.66
C GLY A 59 -9.18 2.71 -18.55
N PHE A 60 -9.80 3.24 -17.49
CA PHE A 60 -10.34 2.39 -16.43
C PHE A 60 -11.62 1.71 -16.92
N ASP A 61 -11.61 0.36 -16.94
CA ASP A 61 -12.73 -0.49 -17.39
C ASP A 61 -13.17 -1.52 -16.32
N GLY A 62 -12.56 -1.45 -15.13
CA GLY A 62 -12.85 -2.36 -14.03
C GLY A 62 -14.25 -2.20 -13.43
N PRO A 63 -14.70 -3.18 -12.61
CA PRO A 63 -15.93 -3.06 -11.83
C PRO A 63 -15.79 -1.98 -10.74
N ALA A 64 -16.88 -1.62 -10.07
CA ALA A 64 -16.91 -0.56 -9.05
C ALA A 64 -15.93 -0.86 -7.90
N GLU A 65 -15.85 -2.10 -7.49
CA GLU A 65 -15.00 -2.60 -6.41
C GLU A 65 -13.50 -2.53 -6.77
N ALA A 66 -13.16 -2.39 -8.05
CA ALA A 66 -11.79 -2.30 -8.52
C ALA A 66 -11.19 -0.89 -8.44
N VAL A 67 -12.00 0.17 -8.27
CA VAL A 67 -11.51 1.56 -8.24
C VAL A 67 -10.57 1.78 -7.06
N ARG A 68 -10.96 1.38 -5.85
CA ARG A 68 -10.12 1.50 -4.65
C ARG A 68 -8.81 0.70 -4.80
N PRO A 69 -8.82 -0.60 -5.15
CA PRO A 69 -7.62 -1.35 -5.52
C PRO A 69 -6.73 -0.68 -6.58
N TRP A 70 -7.32 -0.11 -7.63
CA TRP A 70 -6.60 0.61 -8.67
C TRP A 70 -5.83 1.81 -8.11
N LEU A 71 -6.47 2.64 -7.26
CA LEU A 71 -5.80 3.77 -6.59
C LEU A 71 -4.63 3.29 -5.72
N PHE A 72 -4.82 2.23 -4.92
CA PHE A 72 -3.73 1.66 -4.12
C PHE A 72 -2.62 1.03 -4.96
N GLY A 73 -2.94 0.51 -6.14
CA GLY A 73 -1.95 0.05 -7.12
C GLY A 73 -1.05 1.18 -7.61
N ILE A 74 -1.65 2.34 -7.95
CA ILE A 74 -0.91 3.55 -8.34
C ILE A 74 -0.03 4.02 -7.17
N ALA A 75 -0.60 4.21 -5.98
CA ALA A 75 0.14 4.64 -4.79
C ALA A 75 1.33 3.72 -4.48
N THR A 76 1.13 2.41 -4.58
CA THR A 76 2.17 1.41 -4.36
C THR A 76 3.30 1.52 -5.38
N ASN A 77 2.99 1.76 -6.65
CA ASN A 77 4.00 1.96 -7.70
C ASN A 77 4.80 3.26 -7.47
N LEU A 78 4.14 4.33 -7.03
CA LEU A 78 4.80 5.59 -6.68
C LEU A 78 5.73 5.43 -5.49
N LEU A 79 5.29 4.76 -4.43
CA LEU A 79 6.12 4.44 -3.27
C LEU A 79 7.35 3.60 -3.64
N ARG A 80 7.20 2.61 -4.53
CA ARG A 80 8.37 1.86 -5.05
C ARG A 80 9.36 2.77 -5.78
N ARG A 81 8.87 3.73 -6.56
CA ARG A 81 9.73 4.70 -7.27
C ARG A 81 10.45 5.60 -6.28
N HIS A 82 9.73 6.11 -5.27
CA HIS A 82 10.27 6.94 -4.20
C HIS A 82 11.41 6.23 -3.47
N HIS A 83 11.18 5.03 -2.93
CA HIS A 83 12.22 4.26 -2.24
C HIS A 83 13.45 3.93 -3.12
N ARG A 84 13.25 3.66 -4.42
CA ARG A 84 14.38 3.43 -5.33
C ARG A 84 15.18 4.71 -5.57
N ALA A 85 14.52 5.87 -5.65
CA ALA A 85 15.19 7.16 -5.83
C ALA A 85 16.01 7.51 -4.59
N GLU A 86 15.42 7.36 -3.41
CA GLU A 86 16.07 7.59 -2.12
C GLU A 86 17.30 6.67 -1.94
N ALA A 87 17.15 5.37 -2.17
CA ALA A 87 18.26 4.42 -2.11
C ALA A 87 19.38 4.76 -3.12
N ARG A 88 19.07 5.27 -4.31
CA ARG A 88 20.07 5.72 -5.27
C ARG A 88 20.80 6.97 -4.78
N MET A 89 20.06 7.93 -4.23
CA MET A 89 20.62 9.16 -3.67
C MET A 89 21.60 8.86 -2.54
N LEU A 90 21.19 8.02 -1.57
CA LEU A 90 22.04 7.62 -0.44
C LEU A 90 23.31 6.91 -0.91
N ARG A 91 23.22 6.01 -1.90
CA ARG A 91 24.40 5.36 -2.47
C ARG A 91 25.32 6.34 -3.20
N ALA A 92 24.78 7.37 -3.84
CA ALA A 92 25.57 8.41 -4.49
C ALA A 92 26.29 9.27 -3.46
N LEU A 93 25.61 9.66 -2.37
CA LEU A 93 26.22 10.39 -1.25
C LEU A 93 27.33 9.57 -0.57
N ALA A 94 27.09 8.28 -0.31
CA ALA A 94 28.09 7.39 0.28
C ALA A 94 29.34 7.22 -0.59
N ARG A 95 29.22 7.30 -1.92
CA ARG A 95 30.38 7.26 -2.84
C ARG A 95 31.16 8.58 -2.87
N ASN A 96 30.49 9.72 -2.67
CA ASN A 96 31.09 11.05 -2.73
C ASN A 96 31.65 11.53 -1.38
N GLY A 97 31.17 10.95 -0.26
CA GLY A 97 31.65 11.24 1.10
C GLY A 97 32.29 9.99 1.68
N GLY A 98 33.60 9.93 1.62
CA GLY A 98 34.36 8.84 2.23
C GLY A 98 34.08 8.71 3.73
N ARG A 99 33.67 7.50 4.16
CA ARG A 99 33.44 6.96 5.49
C ARG A 99 32.01 7.06 6.04
N GLY A 100 31.35 5.93 5.98
CA GLY A 100 30.59 5.30 7.07
C GLY A 100 29.32 5.98 7.53
N HIS A 101 28.21 5.62 6.92
CA HIS A 101 26.96 5.35 7.65
C HIS A 101 26.18 4.32 6.83
N SER A 102 25.80 3.23 7.47
CA SER A 102 24.96 2.19 6.88
C SER A 102 23.68 2.81 6.37
N ALA A 103 23.43 2.62 5.06
CA ALA A 103 22.18 3.05 4.44
C ALA A 103 21.05 2.06 4.76
N ASP A 104 20.57 2.08 5.99
CA ASP A 104 19.28 1.53 6.41
C ASP A 104 18.28 2.69 6.51
N GLY A 105 17.88 3.20 5.35
CA GLY A 105 16.86 4.25 5.25
C GLY A 105 15.46 3.69 5.41
N LEU A 106 15.10 3.23 6.59
CA LEU A 106 13.74 3.00 7.06
C LEU A 106 13.52 3.55 8.48
N ASP A 107 14.41 4.46 8.93
CA ASP A 107 14.30 5.12 10.21
C ASP A 107 13.66 6.50 10.06
N ALA A 108 12.37 6.50 9.78
CA ALA A 108 11.52 7.64 10.08
C ALA A 108 10.29 7.15 10.84
N VAL A 109 10.52 6.52 11.98
CA VAL A 109 9.51 6.42 13.03
C VAL A 109 10.19 6.87 14.32
N ASP A 110 9.95 8.13 14.63
CA ASP A 110 10.43 8.78 15.84
C ASP A 110 9.88 8.06 17.08
N ALA A 111 10.76 7.83 18.02
CA ALA A 111 10.63 7.03 19.22
C ALA A 111 9.77 7.64 20.31
N LYS A 112 8.94 6.83 20.96
CA LYS A 112 8.50 6.98 22.36
C LYS A 112 8.55 5.63 23.07
N VAL A 113 9.28 5.62 24.10
CA VAL A 113 10.00 4.64 24.89
C VAL A 113 9.19 3.48 25.40
N ASP A 114 8.41 2.68 25.11
CA ASP A 114 8.01 1.31 25.46
C ASP A 114 7.10 0.63 24.40
N ALA A 115 6.40 1.43 23.62
CA ALA A 115 5.77 0.95 22.38
C ALA A 115 6.79 0.81 21.22
N ASP A 116 8.02 1.29 21.42
CA ASP A 116 9.07 1.39 20.39
C ASP A 116 9.80 0.07 20.13
N GLY A 117 9.99 -0.76 21.15
CA GLY A 117 10.63 -2.06 20.96
C GLY A 117 9.83 -2.96 20.01
N ASP A 118 8.51 -3.00 20.16
CA ASP A 118 7.65 -3.81 19.31
C ASP A 118 7.48 -3.20 17.92
N ARG A 119 7.39 -1.89 17.80
CA ARG A 119 7.34 -1.18 16.51
C ARG A 119 8.63 -1.37 15.72
N SER A 120 9.78 -1.22 16.36
CA SER A 120 11.09 -1.45 15.75
C SER A 120 11.25 -2.91 15.29
N ARG A 121 10.83 -3.88 16.13
CA ARG A 121 10.85 -5.31 15.78
C ARG A 121 9.92 -5.61 14.59
N ILE A 122 8.69 -5.06 14.57
CA ILE A 122 7.76 -5.22 13.46
C ILE A 122 8.34 -4.58 12.19
N GLY A 123 8.93 -3.40 12.30
CA GLY A 123 9.60 -2.73 11.18
C GLY A 123 10.73 -3.57 10.59
N ALA A 124 11.62 -4.09 11.43
CA ALA A 124 12.72 -4.97 11.03
C ALA A 124 12.22 -6.26 10.38
N ALA A 125 11.20 -6.91 10.95
CA ALA A 125 10.60 -8.13 10.41
C ALA A 125 9.93 -7.87 9.05
N LEU A 126 9.22 -6.74 8.89
CA LEU A 126 8.67 -6.33 7.60
C LEU A 126 9.78 -6.04 6.59
N HIS A 127 10.89 -5.45 7.03
CA HIS A 127 12.04 -5.16 6.15
C HIS A 127 12.72 -6.44 5.66
N ALA A 128 12.79 -7.48 6.47
CA ALA A 128 13.35 -8.77 6.12
C ALA A 128 12.52 -9.55 5.07
N LEU A 129 11.25 -9.17 4.85
CA LEU A 129 10.43 -9.78 3.81
C LEU A 129 10.96 -9.44 2.41
N ALA A 130 10.80 -10.37 1.46
CA ALA A 130 10.97 -10.03 0.05
C ALA A 130 10.02 -8.87 -0.34
N PRO A 131 10.46 -7.91 -1.19
CA PRO A 131 9.65 -6.72 -1.51
C PRO A 131 8.23 -7.03 -1.96
N ILE A 132 8.04 -8.10 -2.76
CA ILE A 132 6.73 -8.54 -3.26
C ILE A 132 5.84 -9.16 -2.17
N GLU A 133 6.44 -9.80 -1.16
CA GLU A 133 5.73 -10.37 0.00
C GLU A 133 5.32 -9.25 0.97
N ARG A 134 6.24 -8.32 1.24
CA ARG A 134 5.99 -7.13 2.04
C ARG A 134 4.85 -6.32 1.48
N GLU A 135 4.86 -6.07 0.18
CA GLU A 135 3.83 -5.30 -0.49
C GLU A 135 2.45 -5.95 -0.37
N ALA A 136 2.35 -7.25 -0.63
CA ALA A 136 1.09 -7.96 -0.54
C ALA A 136 0.51 -7.92 0.89
N ILE A 137 1.35 -8.12 1.92
CA ILE A 137 0.89 -8.09 3.32
C ILE A 137 0.52 -6.66 3.77
N LEU A 138 1.21 -5.62 3.29
CA LEU A 138 0.88 -4.23 3.61
C LEU A 138 -0.41 -3.77 2.92
N LEU A 139 -0.67 -4.17 1.68
CA LEU A 139 -1.95 -3.93 1.02
C LEU A 139 -3.10 -4.62 1.75
N TYR A 140 -2.87 -5.83 2.26
CA TYR A 140 -3.86 -6.53 3.08
C TYR A 140 -4.12 -5.85 4.42
N ALA A 141 -3.06 -5.57 5.18
CA ALA A 141 -3.17 -5.13 6.57
C ALA A 141 -3.42 -3.61 6.73
N TRP A 142 -2.87 -2.78 5.84
CA TRP A 142 -2.94 -1.32 5.98
C TRP A 142 -3.90 -0.65 5.00
N ALA A 143 -4.11 -1.27 3.84
CA ALA A 143 -5.07 -0.79 2.85
C ALA A 143 -6.41 -1.53 2.93
N ASP A 144 -6.52 -2.54 3.78
CA ASP A 144 -7.73 -3.36 3.97
C ASP A 144 -8.31 -3.91 2.65
N LEU A 145 -7.40 -4.31 1.73
CA LEU A 145 -7.80 -4.88 0.46
C LEU A 145 -8.07 -6.38 0.58
N THR A 146 -9.11 -6.84 -0.10
CA THR A 146 -9.33 -8.28 -0.33
C THR A 146 -8.22 -8.89 -1.18
N TYR A 147 -8.10 -10.20 -1.23
CA TYR A 147 -7.12 -10.88 -2.11
C TYR A 147 -7.34 -10.56 -3.59
N ASP A 148 -8.60 -10.43 -4.03
CA ASP A 148 -8.93 -9.98 -5.39
C ASP A 148 -8.54 -8.52 -5.61
N GLY A 149 -8.78 -7.65 -4.61
CA GLY A 149 -8.34 -6.26 -4.64
C GLY A 149 -6.81 -6.14 -4.74
N ILE A 150 -6.05 -6.96 -4.00
CA ILE A 150 -4.59 -6.99 -4.08
C ILE A 150 -4.14 -7.52 -5.45
N ALA A 151 -4.82 -8.52 -6.00
CA ALA A 151 -4.57 -9.03 -7.35
C ALA A 151 -4.73 -7.92 -8.39
N THR A 152 -5.82 -7.15 -8.31
CA THR A 152 -6.08 -5.98 -9.14
C THR A 152 -5.00 -4.90 -8.95
N ALA A 153 -4.69 -4.53 -7.69
CA ALA A 153 -3.71 -3.49 -7.38
C ALA A 153 -2.29 -3.82 -7.86
N THR A 154 -1.93 -5.11 -7.84
CA THR A 154 -0.57 -5.57 -8.16
C THR A 154 -0.43 -6.16 -9.57
N GLY A 155 -1.54 -6.39 -10.27
CA GLY A 155 -1.56 -6.98 -11.61
C GLY A 155 -1.10 -8.44 -11.63
N VAL A 156 -1.32 -9.21 -10.55
CA VAL A 156 -0.93 -10.63 -10.46
C VAL A 156 -2.13 -11.53 -10.14
N PRO A 157 -2.11 -12.81 -10.53
CA PRO A 157 -3.18 -13.74 -10.20
C PRO A 157 -3.41 -13.88 -8.70
N ILE A 158 -4.67 -14.06 -8.28
CA ILE A 158 -5.07 -14.22 -6.87
C ILE A 158 -4.32 -15.38 -6.17
N GLY A 159 -4.02 -16.46 -6.87
CA GLY A 159 -3.20 -17.57 -6.34
C GLY A 159 -1.79 -17.11 -5.97
N THR A 160 -1.22 -16.17 -6.73
CA THR A 160 0.07 -15.54 -6.42
C THR A 160 -0.03 -14.65 -5.19
N VAL A 161 -1.11 -13.88 -5.05
CA VAL A 161 -1.37 -13.06 -3.85
C VAL A 161 -1.44 -13.94 -2.61
N ARG A 162 -2.25 -15.02 -2.65
CA ARG A 162 -2.36 -15.99 -1.53
C ARG A 162 -1.00 -16.53 -1.13
N SER A 163 -0.19 -16.97 -2.09
CA SER A 163 1.13 -17.52 -1.79
C SER A 163 2.11 -16.50 -1.22
N ARG A 164 2.05 -15.23 -1.67
CA ARG A 164 2.86 -14.12 -1.13
C ARG A 164 2.48 -13.80 0.31
N ILE A 165 1.18 -13.64 0.58
CA ILE A 165 0.67 -13.36 1.94
C ILE A 165 1.00 -14.50 2.90
N ASN A 166 0.80 -15.76 2.49
CA ASN A 166 1.12 -16.91 3.33
C ASN A 166 2.62 -16.99 3.65
N ARG A 167 3.49 -16.71 2.68
CA ARG A 167 4.95 -16.65 2.94
C ARG A 167 5.32 -15.51 3.88
N ALA A 168 4.72 -14.32 3.67
CA ALA A 168 4.93 -13.16 4.55
C ALA A 168 4.52 -13.49 5.98
N ARG A 169 3.29 -14.00 6.19
CA ARG A 169 2.77 -14.40 7.51
C ARG A 169 3.67 -15.41 8.20
N ARG A 170 4.11 -16.44 7.49
CA ARG A 170 5.01 -17.46 8.05
C ARG A 170 6.33 -16.86 8.53
N LYS A 171 6.95 -15.96 7.77
CA LYS A 171 8.18 -15.27 8.15
C LYS A 171 7.95 -14.36 9.35
N LEU A 172 6.91 -13.54 9.32
CA LEU A 172 6.58 -12.64 10.42
C LEU A 172 6.28 -13.40 11.73
N ARG A 173 5.60 -14.56 11.66
CA ARG A 173 5.41 -15.42 12.85
C ARG A 173 6.72 -15.95 13.39
N ALA A 174 7.67 -16.33 12.53
CA ALA A 174 8.98 -16.81 12.96
C ALA A 174 9.79 -15.72 13.66
N ASP A 175 9.71 -14.47 13.16
CA ASP A 175 10.52 -13.36 13.66
C ASP A 175 9.90 -12.67 14.90
N LEU A 176 8.57 -12.60 14.98
CA LEU A 176 7.84 -11.84 16.02
C LEU A 176 7.21 -12.73 17.11
N GLY A 177 7.13 -14.05 16.91
CA GLY A 177 6.45 -14.98 17.82
C GLY A 177 4.93 -15.06 17.58
N PHE A 178 4.28 -16.05 18.18
CA PHE A 178 2.91 -16.45 17.88
C PHE A 178 1.82 -15.44 18.30
N ALA A 179 2.05 -14.57 19.27
CA ALA A 179 1.01 -13.81 19.96
C ALA A 179 0.29 -12.72 19.11
N LEU A 180 0.86 -12.29 18.00
CA LEU A 180 0.33 -11.16 17.20
C LEU A 180 -0.51 -11.58 15.98
N PHE A 181 -0.64 -12.88 15.69
CA PHE A 181 -1.22 -13.34 14.41
C PHE A 181 -2.34 -14.36 14.51
N ASP A 182 -2.76 -14.78 15.72
CA ASP A 182 -3.82 -15.79 15.90
C ASP A 182 -5.20 -15.29 15.37
N ASP A 183 -5.49 -14.00 15.49
CA ASP A 183 -6.72 -13.40 14.97
C ASP A 183 -6.78 -13.32 13.44
N MET A 184 -5.64 -13.42 12.75
CA MET A 184 -5.57 -13.28 11.29
C MET A 184 -5.79 -14.61 10.54
N ASP A 185 -5.76 -15.75 11.21
CA ASP A 185 -5.94 -17.06 10.58
C ASP A 185 -7.42 -17.44 10.39
N SER A 186 -8.33 -16.81 11.13
CA SER A 186 -9.77 -17.07 11.05
C SER A 186 -10.43 -16.46 9.80
N ASP A 187 -9.73 -15.55 9.12
CA ASP A 187 -10.24 -14.88 7.93
C ASP A 187 -9.66 -15.51 6.65
N HIS A 188 -10.23 -16.63 6.23
CA HIS A 188 -9.95 -17.29 4.95
C HIS A 188 -10.40 -16.44 3.76
N GLY A 189 -9.73 -15.29 3.58
CA GLY A 189 -9.94 -14.39 2.46
C GLY A 189 -11.30 -13.67 2.54
N ARG A 190 -11.29 -12.40 2.95
CA ARG A 190 -12.45 -11.54 2.80
C ARG A 190 -12.92 -11.60 1.35
N THR A 191 -13.94 -12.41 1.10
CA THR A 191 -14.74 -12.34 -0.11
C THR A 191 -15.63 -11.12 0.01
N ALA A 192 -15.77 -10.35 -1.07
CA ALA A 192 -16.71 -9.24 -1.11
C ALA A 192 -18.08 -9.71 -0.61
N PRO A 193 -18.80 -8.93 0.23
CA PRO A 193 -20.14 -9.29 0.63
C PRO A 193 -21.01 -9.45 -0.63
N ALA A 194 -21.78 -10.53 -0.69
CA ALA A 194 -22.72 -10.75 -1.77
C ALA A 194 -23.70 -9.57 -1.84
N PRO A 195 -24.10 -9.11 -3.05
CA PRO A 195 -25.07 -8.06 -3.19
C PRO A 195 -26.37 -8.48 -2.50
N HIS A 196 -26.84 -7.69 -1.53
CA HIS A 196 -28.17 -7.84 -0.99
C HIS A 196 -29.19 -7.58 -2.10
N ASN A 197 -29.80 -8.65 -2.60
CA ASN A 197 -31.08 -8.57 -3.32
C ASN A 197 -32.16 -8.20 -2.31
N ALA A 198 -32.69 -7.01 -2.42
CA ALA A 198 -34.02 -6.61 -1.95
C ALA A 198 -34.58 -5.57 -2.91
#